data_d543135989c63191aaa2d15153676a1d
#
_entry.id   d543135989c63191aaa2d15153676a1d
#
_cell.length_a   1.000
_cell.length_b   1.000
_cell.length_c   1.000
_cell.angle_alpha   90.00
_cell.angle_beta   90.00
_cell.angle_gamma   90.00
#
_symmetry.space_group_name_H-M   'P 1'
#
loop_
_entity.id
_entity.type
_entity.pdbx_description
1 polymer ?
#
loop_
_entity_poly.entity_id
_entity_poly.type
_entity_poly.pdbx_seq_one_letter_code
_entity_poly.pdbx_strand_id
1 'polypeptide(L)'
;IYNVDKIVPEFVISTEPTDGGIDRGHRGRMEIRVDVKGVRCHGSAPERGDNAIYKMADILQDVRALNENPADDSVEIKGLVKMLDPKYNPDHYEDARFLGRGTCTTSQIFYTSPSRCAVADSCAISIDRRMTAGETYKSCLKEIEDLPSVKKYGDDVKVSMYWYDRPAWTGEVYKTECFFPTWINKESAPHVQALIDAHHALWGEERLWADDTAKAKREGRPLTDKWTFSTNGVSIQ
;
A
#
# COMPACT_ATOMS: atom_id res chain seq x y z
N ILE A 1 5.73 -23.59 -1.42
CA ILE A 1 6.93 -24.28 -1.95
C ILE A 1 7.90 -24.52 -0.80
N TYR A 2 8.49 -23.46 -0.19
CA TYR A 2 9.47 -23.64 0.88
C TYR A 2 8.98 -24.50 2.05
N ASN A 3 7.78 -24.26 2.54
CA ASN A 3 7.23 -24.95 3.71
C ASN A 3 6.87 -26.41 3.43
N VAL A 4 6.49 -26.74 2.21
CA VAL A 4 6.09 -28.08 1.81
C VAL A 4 7.27 -28.84 1.21
N ASP A 5 7.92 -28.28 0.21
CA ASP A 5 8.92 -28.99 -0.61
C ASP A 5 10.35 -28.73 -0.15
N LYS A 6 10.56 -27.79 0.80
CA LYS A 6 11.88 -27.37 1.31
C LYS A 6 12.80 -26.84 0.20
N ILE A 7 12.25 -26.28 -0.85
CA ILE A 7 12.99 -25.66 -1.94
C ILE A 7 13.40 -24.25 -1.51
N VAL A 8 14.69 -24.00 -1.49
CA VAL A 8 15.28 -22.69 -1.19
C VAL A 8 16.04 -22.21 -2.44
N PRO A 9 15.39 -21.46 -3.34
CA PRO A 9 16.05 -20.94 -4.52
C PRO A 9 17.00 -19.79 -4.16
N GLU A 10 18.08 -19.63 -4.91
CA GLU A 10 18.97 -18.47 -4.76
C GLU A 10 18.31 -17.16 -5.21
N PHE A 11 17.47 -17.25 -6.22
CA PHE A 11 16.64 -16.13 -6.70
C PHE A 11 15.38 -16.65 -7.40
N VAL A 12 14.38 -15.79 -7.54
CA VAL A 12 13.12 -16.10 -8.19
C VAL A 12 12.78 -15.01 -9.21
N ILE A 13 12.32 -15.43 -10.37
CA ILE A 13 11.75 -14.57 -11.39
C ILE A 13 10.24 -14.77 -11.36
N SER A 14 9.50 -13.70 -11.03
CA SER A 14 8.04 -13.67 -11.13
C SER A 14 7.64 -12.97 -12.43
N THR A 15 6.79 -13.61 -13.21
CA THR A 15 6.31 -13.05 -14.49
C THR A 15 5.10 -12.17 -14.26
N GLU A 16 5.20 -10.92 -14.69
CA GLU A 16 4.14 -9.91 -14.64
C GLU A 16 4.04 -9.21 -16.01
N PRO A 17 2.94 -8.54 -16.36
CA PRO A 17 2.77 -7.86 -17.64
C PRO A 17 3.57 -6.53 -17.67
N THR A 18 4.88 -6.60 -17.64
CA THR A 18 5.81 -5.47 -17.54
C THR A 18 6.07 -4.76 -18.87
N ASP A 19 5.43 -5.18 -19.95
CA ASP A 19 5.78 -4.75 -21.31
C ASP A 19 7.28 -4.97 -21.61
N GLY A 20 7.84 -6.13 -21.23
CA GLY A 20 9.24 -6.53 -21.41
C GLY A 20 10.25 -5.80 -20.52
N GLY A 21 9.78 -5.05 -19.51
CA GLY A 21 10.65 -4.45 -18.52
C GLY A 21 11.10 -5.45 -17.46
N ILE A 22 12.22 -5.15 -16.84
CA ILE A 22 12.79 -5.89 -15.72
C ILE A 22 12.55 -5.06 -14.47
N ASP A 23 11.51 -5.42 -13.71
CA ASP A 23 11.21 -4.73 -12.46
C ASP A 23 12.04 -5.34 -11.32
N ARG A 24 12.91 -4.52 -10.73
CA ARG A 24 13.85 -4.92 -9.69
C ARG A 24 13.40 -4.56 -8.28
N GLY A 25 12.15 -4.16 -8.13
CA GLY A 25 11.54 -3.83 -6.85
C GLY A 25 10.07 -3.47 -7.00
N HIS A 26 9.32 -3.54 -5.88
CA HIS A 26 7.93 -3.08 -5.86
C HIS A 26 7.60 -2.29 -4.59
N ARG A 27 6.59 -1.43 -4.68
CA ARG A 27 6.01 -0.78 -3.50
C ARG A 27 5.21 -1.78 -2.69
N GLY A 28 5.41 -1.74 -1.38
CA GLY A 28 4.62 -2.55 -0.48
C GLY A 28 3.15 -2.15 -0.47
N ARG A 29 2.32 -3.02 0.07
CA ARG A 29 0.89 -2.79 0.26
C ARG A 29 0.47 -3.27 1.63
N MET A 30 -0.38 -2.51 2.31
CA MET A 30 -1.13 -3.01 3.44
C MET A 30 -2.57 -2.48 3.41
N GLU A 31 -3.46 -3.17 4.09
CA GLU A 31 -4.82 -2.71 4.31
C GLU A 31 -4.98 -2.35 5.78
N ILE A 32 -5.45 -1.12 6.02
CA ILE A 32 -5.66 -0.59 7.36
C ILE A 32 -7.17 -0.48 7.57
N ARG A 33 -7.64 -0.99 8.71
CA ARG A 33 -9.01 -0.83 9.16
C ARG A 33 -9.09 0.26 10.21
N VAL A 34 -10.03 1.17 10.04
CA VAL A 34 -10.37 2.19 11.04
C VAL A 34 -11.82 1.96 11.46
N ASP A 35 -12.03 1.67 12.73
CA ASP A 35 -13.34 1.53 13.35
C ASP A 35 -13.61 2.74 14.24
N VAL A 36 -14.79 3.33 14.11
CA VAL A 36 -15.23 4.48 14.90
C VAL A 36 -16.48 4.12 15.68
N LYS A 37 -16.50 4.50 16.96
CA LYS A 37 -17.64 4.36 17.86
C LYS A 37 -18.41 5.67 18.00
N GLY A 38 -19.71 5.54 18.20
CA GLY A 38 -20.61 6.62 18.52
C GLY A 38 -21.60 6.20 19.62
N VAL A 39 -22.59 7.03 19.84
CA VAL A 39 -23.68 6.79 20.79
C VAL A 39 -25.01 6.87 20.05
N ARG A 40 -25.73 5.77 20.01
CA ARG A 40 -27.02 5.68 19.33
C ARG A 40 -28.10 6.43 20.08
N CYS A 41 -28.94 7.11 19.31
CA CYS A 41 -30.22 7.63 19.79
C CYS A 41 -31.21 7.67 18.63
N HIS A 42 -32.46 8.04 18.92
CA HIS A 42 -33.44 8.21 17.86
C HIS A 42 -33.07 9.37 16.93
N GLY A 43 -33.21 9.19 15.62
CA GLY A 43 -32.79 10.17 14.62
C GLY A 43 -33.52 11.53 14.70
N SER A 44 -34.66 11.60 15.37
CA SER A 44 -35.38 12.87 15.62
C SER A 44 -34.84 13.68 16.81
N ALA A 45 -33.90 13.13 17.58
CA ALA A 45 -33.29 13.78 18.74
C ALA A 45 -31.75 13.58 18.70
N PRO A 46 -31.06 14.03 17.62
CA PRO A 46 -29.66 13.73 17.37
C PRO A 46 -28.71 14.32 18.44
N GLU A 47 -29.16 15.33 19.17
CA GLU A 47 -28.43 15.96 20.29
C GLU A 47 -28.20 15.02 21.49
N ARG A 48 -28.91 13.88 21.53
CA ARG A 48 -28.81 12.86 22.58
C ARG A 48 -27.82 11.76 22.23
N GLY A 49 -27.27 11.79 21.03
CA GLY A 49 -26.34 10.80 20.54
C GLY A 49 -24.98 11.40 20.17
N ASP A 50 -24.13 10.53 19.63
CA ASP A 50 -22.84 10.92 19.08
C ASP A 50 -22.61 10.12 17.79
N ASN A 51 -22.60 10.82 16.66
CA ASN A 51 -22.68 10.18 15.35
C ASN A 51 -21.32 9.72 14.84
N ALA A 52 -21.10 8.40 14.82
CA ALA A 52 -19.88 7.78 14.31
C ALA A 52 -19.61 8.10 12.83
N ILE A 53 -20.65 8.34 12.02
CA ILE A 53 -20.47 8.71 10.60
C ILE A 53 -19.88 10.12 10.49
N TYR A 54 -20.27 11.06 11.35
CA TYR A 54 -19.70 12.42 11.33
C TYR A 54 -18.23 12.42 11.77
N LYS A 55 -17.90 11.64 12.81
CA LYS A 55 -16.50 11.43 13.19
C LYS A 55 -15.69 10.82 12.06
N MET A 56 -16.24 9.80 11.39
CA MET A 56 -15.58 9.18 10.24
C MET A 56 -15.40 10.14 9.07
N ALA A 57 -16.35 11.07 8.85
CA ALA A 57 -16.22 12.08 7.81
C ALA A 57 -15.00 12.99 8.03
N ASP A 58 -14.71 13.39 9.27
CA ASP A 58 -13.49 14.14 9.61
C ASP A 58 -12.23 13.31 9.30
N ILE A 59 -12.22 12.02 9.68
CA ILE A 59 -11.10 11.11 9.40
C ILE A 59 -10.88 10.94 7.89
N LEU A 60 -11.95 10.82 7.11
CA LEU A 60 -11.86 10.71 5.65
C LEU A 60 -11.22 11.96 5.02
N GLN A 61 -11.50 13.16 5.55
CA GLN A 61 -10.87 14.39 5.06
C GLN A 61 -9.37 14.41 5.38
N ASP A 62 -8.98 13.99 6.57
CA ASP A 62 -7.56 13.89 6.93
C ASP A 62 -6.81 12.87 6.04
N VAL A 63 -7.39 11.68 5.81
CA VAL A 63 -6.83 10.67 4.90
C VAL A 63 -6.71 11.21 3.48
N ARG A 64 -7.73 11.91 2.99
CA ARG A 64 -7.72 12.56 1.69
C ARG A 64 -6.58 13.58 1.58
N ALA A 65 -6.39 14.40 2.60
CA ALA A 65 -5.33 15.42 2.64
C ALA A 65 -3.91 14.83 2.52
N LEU A 66 -3.68 13.60 2.99
CA LEU A 66 -2.39 12.92 2.83
C LEU A 66 -1.98 12.77 1.36
N ASN A 67 -2.93 12.54 0.46
CA ASN A 67 -2.64 12.38 -0.97
C ASN A 67 -2.66 13.70 -1.75
N GLU A 68 -3.58 14.60 -1.41
CA GLU A 68 -3.87 15.80 -2.21
C GLU A 68 -2.83 16.91 -2.06
N ASN A 69 -2.07 16.85 -0.99
CA ASN A 69 -1.03 17.83 -0.71
C ASN A 69 0.40 17.28 -0.84
N PRO A 70 0.78 16.52 -1.88
CA PRO A 70 2.12 15.95 -1.99
C PRO A 70 3.20 17.00 -2.27
N ALA A 71 2.82 18.21 -2.68
CA ALA A 71 3.72 19.26 -3.16
C ALA A 71 4.08 20.33 -2.11
N ASP A 72 3.66 20.17 -0.86
CA ASP A 72 4.08 21.07 0.20
C ASP A 72 5.50 20.70 0.62
N ASP A 73 6.40 21.65 0.61
CA ASP A 73 7.81 21.49 1.00
C ASP A 73 8.00 21.14 2.48
N SER A 74 6.93 21.20 3.25
CA SER A 74 6.91 20.81 4.66
C SER A 74 6.72 19.29 4.78
N VAL A 75 7.81 18.57 4.66
CA VAL A 75 7.88 17.09 4.78
C VAL A 75 7.33 16.59 6.12
N GLU A 76 7.32 17.43 7.14
CA GLU A 76 6.82 17.10 8.49
C GLU A 76 5.31 16.90 8.53
N ILE A 77 4.57 17.53 7.65
CA ILE A 77 3.10 17.48 7.62
C ILE A 77 2.60 16.25 6.85
N LYS A 78 3.44 15.66 6.00
CA LYS A 78 3.01 14.68 5.01
C LYS A 78 3.79 13.39 5.10
N GLY A 79 3.29 12.50 5.93
CA GLY A 79 3.87 11.19 6.14
C GLY A 79 4.23 10.45 4.85
N LEU A 80 3.39 10.57 3.82
CA LEU A 80 3.58 9.86 2.54
C LEU A 80 4.80 10.31 1.73
N VAL A 81 5.28 11.53 1.91
CA VAL A 81 6.44 12.05 1.16
C VAL A 81 7.71 12.19 2.02
N LYS A 82 7.61 12.20 3.34
CA LYS A 82 8.79 12.40 4.21
C LYS A 82 9.87 11.34 4.01
N MET A 83 9.48 10.12 3.63
CA MET A 83 10.44 9.05 3.35
C MET A 83 11.28 9.29 2.09
N LEU A 84 10.95 10.31 1.30
CA LEU A 84 11.75 10.79 0.16
C LEU A 84 12.74 11.89 0.55
N ASP A 85 12.84 12.22 1.83
CA ASP A 85 13.78 13.19 2.38
C ASP A 85 14.89 12.47 3.15
N PRO A 86 16.19 12.73 2.84
CA PRO A 86 17.32 12.09 3.50
C PRO A 86 17.33 12.28 5.01
N LYS A 87 16.75 13.40 5.51
CA LYS A 87 16.65 13.71 6.94
C LYS A 87 15.84 12.66 7.69
N TYR A 88 14.76 12.15 7.08
CA TYR A 88 13.83 11.23 7.72
C TYR A 88 14.08 9.77 7.37
N ASN A 89 14.81 9.51 6.29
CA ASN A 89 15.06 8.16 5.78
C ASN A 89 16.47 8.02 5.22
N PRO A 90 17.53 8.24 6.02
CA PRO A 90 18.91 8.24 5.53
C PRO A 90 19.35 6.89 4.97
N ASP A 91 18.88 5.79 5.57
CA ASP A 91 19.32 4.44 5.22
C ASP A 91 18.64 3.89 3.95
N HIS A 92 17.47 4.37 3.60
CA HIS A 92 16.66 3.88 2.48
C HIS A 92 16.25 4.99 1.49
N TYR A 93 16.89 6.14 1.56
CA TYR A 93 16.51 7.32 0.78
C TYR A 93 16.54 7.06 -0.73
N GLU A 94 17.63 6.48 -1.25
CA GLU A 94 17.76 6.19 -2.68
C GLU A 94 16.74 5.14 -3.15
N ASP A 95 16.51 4.11 -2.33
CA ASP A 95 15.50 3.09 -2.61
C ASP A 95 14.08 3.67 -2.57
N ALA A 96 13.79 4.54 -1.61
CA ALA A 96 12.50 5.23 -1.53
C ALA A 96 12.28 6.16 -2.74
N ARG A 97 13.31 6.88 -3.17
CA ARG A 97 13.24 7.69 -4.40
C ARG A 97 13.01 6.84 -5.63
N PHE A 98 13.66 5.70 -5.72
CA PHE A 98 13.45 4.76 -6.83
C PHE A 98 12.02 4.22 -6.84
N LEU A 99 11.50 3.74 -5.72
CA LEU A 99 10.12 3.23 -5.62
C LEU A 99 9.06 4.33 -5.74
N GLY A 100 9.41 5.56 -5.42
CA GLY A 100 8.50 6.68 -5.36
C GLY A 100 7.73 6.76 -4.04
N ARG A 101 6.89 7.79 -3.91
CA ARG A 101 6.09 8.02 -2.71
C ARG A 101 5.06 6.94 -2.47
N GLY A 102 4.73 6.69 -1.20
CA GLY A 102 3.57 5.92 -0.81
C GLY A 102 2.25 6.62 -1.15
N THR A 103 1.15 5.89 -1.03
CA THR A 103 -0.21 6.43 -1.18
C THR A 103 -1.13 5.89 -0.10
N CYS A 104 -2.18 6.62 0.22
CA CYS A 104 -3.15 6.26 1.23
C CYS A 104 -4.57 6.54 0.69
N THR A 105 -5.33 5.49 0.40
CA THR A 105 -6.62 5.63 -0.26
C THR A 105 -7.69 4.88 0.52
N THR A 106 -8.76 5.59 0.94
CA THR A 106 -9.94 4.91 1.47
C THR A 106 -10.63 4.17 0.32
N SER A 107 -10.67 2.85 0.42
CA SER A 107 -11.18 1.96 -0.63
C SER A 107 -12.58 1.40 -0.33
N GLN A 108 -13.00 1.42 0.94
CA GLN A 108 -14.30 0.87 1.33
C GLN A 108 -14.84 1.53 2.60
N ILE A 109 -16.15 1.70 2.67
CA ILE A 109 -16.90 2.06 3.88
C ILE A 109 -17.80 0.89 4.22
N PHE A 110 -17.76 0.44 5.48
CA PHE A 110 -18.58 -0.66 5.95
C PHE A 110 -19.86 -0.13 6.62
N TYR A 111 -20.99 -0.71 6.24
CA TYR A 111 -22.25 -0.48 6.92
C TYR A 111 -22.26 -1.31 8.22
N THR A 112 -22.06 -0.63 9.34
CA THR A 112 -21.97 -1.26 10.66
C THR A 112 -23.12 -0.87 11.59
N SER A 113 -23.76 0.26 11.36
CA SER A 113 -24.92 0.71 12.15
C SER A 113 -26.21 0.01 11.71
N PRO A 114 -26.98 -0.61 12.62
CA PRO A 114 -28.09 -1.48 12.25
C PRO A 114 -29.38 -0.75 11.86
N SER A 115 -29.48 0.56 12.06
CA SER A 115 -30.71 1.31 11.86
C SER A 115 -30.53 2.54 10.97
N ARG A 116 -31.45 2.73 10.01
CA ARG A 116 -31.53 3.93 9.17
C ARG A 116 -32.27 5.11 9.82
N CYS A 117 -32.90 4.89 10.96
CA CYS A 117 -33.72 5.90 11.67
C CYS A 117 -33.05 6.36 12.98
N ALA A 118 -31.82 5.95 13.23
CA ALA A 118 -31.08 6.29 14.44
C ALA A 118 -29.76 7.00 14.12
N VAL A 119 -29.23 7.75 15.07
CA VAL A 119 -27.85 8.22 15.05
C VAL A 119 -26.93 7.00 15.02
N ALA A 120 -25.96 6.98 14.12
CA ALA A 120 -25.07 5.86 13.94
C ALA A 120 -24.12 5.68 15.13
N ASP A 121 -24.12 4.50 15.73
CA ASP A 121 -23.24 4.12 16.85
C ASP A 121 -21.92 3.50 16.40
N SER A 122 -21.76 3.26 15.12
CA SER A 122 -20.52 2.73 14.55
C SER A 122 -20.38 3.12 13.08
N CYS A 123 -19.14 3.20 12.62
CA CYS A 123 -18.73 3.32 11.24
C CYS A 123 -17.34 2.74 11.08
N ALA A 124 -17.07 2.09 9.96
CA ALA A 124 -15.72 1.59 9.68
C ALA A 124 -15.32 1.80 8.23
N ILE A 125 -14.02 1.92 7.99
CA ILE A 125 -13.44 2.03 6.64
C ILE A 125 -12.27 1.08 6.48
N SER A 126 -11.95 0.78 5.22
CA SER A 126 -10.70 0.17 4.81
C SER A 126 -9.87 1.15 4.00
N ILE A 127 -8.58 1.18 4.28
CA ILE A 127 -7.59 2.03 3.60
C ILE A 127 -6.59 1.13 2.88
N ASP A 128 -6.41 1.32 1.57
CA ASP A 128 -5.28 0.78 0.80
C ASP A 128 -4.08 1.71 0.99
N ARG A 129 -3.04 1.21 1.66
CA ARG A 129 -1.80 1.92 1.92
C ARG A 129 -0.67 1.33 1.09
N ARG A 130 -0.13 2.10 0.13
CA ARG A 130 1.07 1.73 -0.62
C ARG A 130 2.29 2.31 0.07
N MET A 131 3.28 1.45 0.30
CA MET A 131 4.48 1.78 1.06
C MET A 131 5.69 1.94 0.15
N THR A 132 6.61 2.81 0.57
CA THR A 132 7.93 2.94 -0.04
C THR A 132 9.02 2.31 0.85
N ALA A 133 10.27 2.31 0.40
CA ALA A 133 11.37 1.77 1.19
C ALA A 133 11.56 2.53 2.51
N GLY A 134 11.89 1.80 3.57
CA GLY A 134 12.03 2.32 4.93
C GLY A 134 10.72 2.39 5.73
N GLU A 135 9.56 2.22 5.09
CA GLU A 135 8.28 2.17 5.78
C GLU A 135 7.98 0.75 6.29
N THR A 136 7.38 0.68 7.46
CA THR A 136 6.96 -0.57 8.10
C THR A 136 5.46 -0.54 8.37
N TYR A 137 4.85 -1.70 8.67
CA TYR A 137 3.44 -1.72 9.06
C TYR A 137 3.18 -0.84 10.30
N LYS A 138 4.13 -0.77 11.24
CA LYS A 138 4.00 0.07 12.44
C LYS A 138 4.03 1.55 12.10
N SER A 139 4.94 1.98 11.22
CA SER A 139 4.99 3.39 10.80
C SER A 139 3.74 3.81 10.05
N CYS A 140 3.17 2.92 9.23
CA CYS A 140 1.94 3.18 8.48
C CYS A 140 0.69 3.22 9.38
N LEU A 141 0.58 2.35 10.39
CA LEU A 141 -0.50 2.44 11.38
C LEU A 141 -0.37 3.74 12.19
N LYS A 142 0.85 4.05 12.63
CA LYS A 142 1.14 5.26 13.39
C LYS A 142 0.78 6.54 12.63
N GLU A 143 1.00 6.56 11.32
CA GLU A 143 0.60 7.68 10.46
C GLU A 143 -0.90 7.96 10.55
N ILE A 144 -1.73 6.92 10.53
CA ILE A 144 -3.19 7.07 10.66
C ILE A 144 -3.59 7.40 12.10
N GLU A 145 -2.96 6.81 13.09
CA GLU A 145 -3.19 7.14 14.52
C GLU A 145 -2.84 8.59 14.84
N ASP A 146 -1.87 9.17 14.12
CA ASP A 146 -1.43 10.55 14.32
C ASP A 146 -2.29 11.60 13.59
N LEU A 147 -3.28 11.19 12.79
CA LEU A 147 -4.21 12.13 12.15
C LEU A 147 -4.93 13.01 13.19
N PRO A 148 -5.11 14.31 12.90
CA PRO A 148 -5.76 15.25 13.84
C PRO A 148 -7.14 14.77 14.31
N SER A 149 -7.97 14.26 13.41
CA SER A 149 -9.29 13.73 13.73
C SER A 149 -9.23 12.45 14.58
N VAL A 150 -8.28 11.55 14.32
CA VAL A 150 -8.09 10.34 15.12
C VAL A 150 -7.70 10.72 16.54
N LYS A 151 -6.75 11.63 16.71
CA LYS A 151 -6.37 12.16 18.04
C LYS A 151 -7.51 12.90 18.74
N LYS A 152 -8.32 13.66 18.00
CA LYS A 152 -9.48 14.39 18.53
C LYS A 152 -10.50 13.44 19.15
N TYR A 153 -10.74 12.30 18.52
CA TYR A 153 -11.75 11.34 18.97
C TYR A 153 -11.19 10.24 19.90
N GLY A 154 -9.88 10.09 19.96
CA GLY A 154 -9.19 9.25 20.95
C GLY A 154 -9.72 7.82 21.02
N ASP A 155 -10.19 7.39 22.20
CA ASP A 155 -10.64 6.01 22.46
C ASP A 155 -11.86 5.56 21.65
N ASP A 156 -12.55 6.50 21.00
CA ASP A 156 -13.64 6.16 20.06
C ASP A 156 -13.14 5.66 18.72
N VAL A 157 -11.85 5.79 18.43
CA VAL A 157 -11.26 5.36 17.16
C VAL A 157 -10.24 4.26 17.39
N LYS A 158 -10.42 3.16 16.65
CA LYS A 158 -9.46 2.06 16.62
C LYS A 158 -8.85 1.92 15.24
N VAL A 159 -7.54 2.06 15.15
CA VAL A 159 -6.76 1.78 13.94
C VAL A 159 -6.12 0.41 14.07
N SER A 160 -6.22 -0.42 13.04
CA SER A 160 -5.65 -1.78 13.04
C SER A 160 -5.31 -2.24 11.63
N MET A 161 -4.40 -3.22 11.53
CA MET A 161 -4.17 -3.92 10.27
C MET A 161 -5.41 -4.74 9.91
N TYR A 162 -5.77 -4.74 8.63
CA TYR A 162 -6.85 -5.59 8.14
C TYR A 162 -6.37 -7.05 8.05
N TRP A 163 -7.27 -7.98 8.36
CA TRP A 163 -7.03 -9.41 8.21
C TRP A 163 -7.94 -9.98 7.15
N TYR A 164 -7.38 -10.72 6.22
CA TYR A 164 -8.16 -11.52 5.28
C TYR A 164 -8.54 -12.83 5.95
N ASP A 165 -9.83 -13.06 6.09
CA ASP A 165 -10.40 -14.20 6.80
C ASP A 165 -11.55 -14.87 6.02
N ARG A 166 -11.63 -14.62 4.73
CA ARG A 166 -12.66 -15.21 3.89
C ARG A 166 -12.29 -16.64 3.53
N PRO A 167 -13.29 -17.56 3.46
CA PRO A 167 -13.03 -18.94 3.08
C PRO A 167 -12.54 -19.01 1.63
N ALA A 168 -11.59 -19.91 1.39
CA ALA A 168 -11.21 -20.37 0.06
C ALA A 168 -12.37 -21.15 -0.59
N TRP A 169 -12.23 -21.51 -1.86
CA TRP A 169 -13.22 -22.32 -2.57
C TRP A 169 -13.44 -23.71 -1.92
N THR A 170 -12.48 -24.21 -1.16
CA THR A 170 -12.58 -25.44 -0.35
C THR A 170 -13.43 -25.27 0.91
N GLY A 171 -13.79 -24.05 1.30
CA GLY A 171 -14.44 -23.70 2.56
C GLY A 171 -13.48 -23.43 3.71
N GLU A 172 -12.19 -23.70 3.55
CA GLU A 172 -11.19 -23.42 4.59
C GLU A 172 -10.88 -21.93 4.70
N VAL A 173 -10.72 -21.46 5.95
CA VAL A 173 -10.32 -20.09 6.27
C VAL A 173 -8.87 -20.09 6.71
N TYR A 174 -8.01 -19.50 5.88
CA TYR A 174 -6.63 -19.22 6.23
C TYR A 174 -6.48 -17.73 6.55
N LYS A 175 -6.53 -17.41 7.83
CA LYS A 175 -6.44 -16.01 8.27
C LYS A 175 -5.05 -15.45 8.00
N THR A 176 -4.98 -14.41 7.16
CA THR A 176 -3.72 -13.80 6.70
C THR A 176 -3.74 -12.30 6.95
N GLU A 177 -2.61 -11.76 7.38
CA GLU A 177 -2.41 -10.32 7.46
C GLU A 177 -2.43 -9.70 6.06
N CYS A 178 -3.20 -8.61 5.90
CA CYS A 178 -3.18 -7.84 4.67
C CYS A 178 -1.97 -6.88 4.67
N PHE A 179 -0.78 -7.48 4.72
CA PHE A 179 0.50 -6.80 4.74
C PHE A 179 1.49 -7.47 3.78
N PHE A 180 1.96 -6.69 2.83
CA PHE A 180 2.89 -7.09 1.78
C PHE A 180 4.04 -6.08 1.77
N PRO A 181 5.21 -6.39 2.35
CA PRO A 181 6.33 -5.46 2.47
C PRO A 181 6.89 -5.04 1.11
N THR A 182 7.58 -3.91 1.09
CA THR A 182 8.41 -3.52 -0.06
C THR A 182 9.59 -4.46 -0.19
N TRP A 183 10.00 -4.70 -1.42
CA TRP A 183 11.31 -5.28 -1.69
C TRP A 183 11.98 -4.54 -2.85
N ILE A 184 13.29 -4.60 -2.89
CA ILE A 184 14.12 -3.98 -3.93
C ILE A 184 15.42 -4.73 -4.08
N ASN A 185 15.83 -4.96 -5.32
CA ASN A 185 17.15 -5.47 -5.68
C ASN A 185 18.00 -4.34 -6.26
N LYS A 186 19.29 -4.38 -5.98
CA LYS A 186 20.25 -3.49 -6.66
C LYS A 186 20.32 -3.86 -8.14
N GLU A 187 20.41 -2.86 -9.00
CA GLU A 187 20.56 -3.11 -10.43
C GLU A 187 21.82 -3.93 -10.73
N SER A 188 22.90 -3.73 -9.96
CA SER A 188 24.14 -4.50 -10.05
C SER A 188 24.05 -5.93 -9.50
N ALA A 189 22.90 -6.38 -9.00
CA ALA A 189 22.77 -7.74 -8.49
C ALA A 189 22.90 -8.76 -9.63
N PRO A 190 23.62 -9.89 -9.42
CA PRO A 190 23.93 -10.84 -10.49
C PRO A 190 22.71 -11.35 -11.26
N HIS A 191 21.61 -11.62 -10.59
CA HIS A 191 20.38 -12.09 -11.21
C HIS A 191 19.67 -10.98 -12.04
N VAL A 192 19.79 -9.71 -11.64
CA VAL A 192 19.27 -8.58 -12.42
C VAL A 192 20.12 -8.39 -13.68
N GLN A 193 21.45 -8.43 -13.53
CA GLN A 193 22.36 -8.32 -14.66
C GLN A 193 22.19 -9.48 -15.66
N ALA A 194 22.01 -10.70 -15.17
CA ALA A 194 21.74 -11.85 -16.05
C ALA A 194 20.47 -11.67 -16.89
N LEU A 195 19.42 -11.07 -16.35
CA LEU A 195 18.20 -10.74 -17.10
C LEU A 195 18.45 -9.64 -18.14
N ILE A 196 19.23 -8.61 -17.80
CA ILE A 196 19.60 -7.53 -18.71
C ILE A 196 20.42 -8.10 -19.88
N ASP A 197 21.41 -8.92 -19.59
CA ASP A 197 22.27 -9.56 -20.60
C ASP A 197 21.46 -10.48 -21.53
N ALA A 198 20.56 -11.28 -20.95
CA ALA A 198 19.66 -12.13 -21.74
C ALA A 198 18.73 -11.31 -22.66
N HIS A 199 18.21 -10.21 -22.14
CA HIS A 199 17.38 -9.30 -22.94
C HIS A 199 18.16 -8.70 -24.10
N HIS A 200 19.37 -8.18 -23.84
CA HIS A 200 20.24 -7.61 -24.86
C HIS A 200 20.67 -8.67 -25.91
N ALA A 201 20.96 -9.89 -25.48
CA ALA A 201 21.29 -10.98 -26.38
C ALA A 201 20.16 -11.37 -27.35
N LEU A 202 18.91 -11.29 -26.87
CA LEU A 202 17.73 -11.65 -27.67
C LEU A 202 17.26 -10.52 -28.59
N TRP A 203 17.29 -9.28 -28.13
CA TRP A 203 16.65 -8.14 -28.81
C TRP A 203 17.57 -6.96 -29.09
N GLY A 204 18.81 -7.00 -28.63
CA GLY A 204 19.76 -5.87 -28.71
C GLY A 204 19.44 -4.77 -27.71
N GLU A 205 20.31 -3.77 -27.62
CA GLU A 205 20.20 -2.69 -26.63
C GLU A 205 18.99 -1.78 -26.88
N GLU A 206 18.64 -1.55 -28.16
CA GLU A 206 17.56 -0.62 -28.53
C GLU A 206 16.21 -1.32 -28.75
N ARG A 207 16.24 -2.61 -29.01
CA ARG A 207 15.01 -3.36 -29.34
C ARG A 207 14.47 -4.07 -28.12
N LEU A 208 13.36 -3.60 -27.64
CA LEU A 208 12.69 -4.14 -26.44
C LEU A 208 11.64 -5.20 -26.76
N TRP A 209 11.19 -5.29 -28.05
CA TRP A 209 10.10 -6.17 -28.46
C TRP A 209 10.27 -6.72 -29.86
N ALA A 210 9.52 -7.79 -30.12
CA ALA A 210 9.46 -8.39 -31.46
C ALA A 210 8.59 -7.61 -32.44
N ASP A 211 7.65 -6.78 -31.96
CA ASP A 211 6.71 -6.01 -32.79
C ASP A 211 6.75 -4.51 -32.48
N ASP A 212 6.34 -3.70 -33.46
CA ASP A 212 6.36 -2.24 -33.36
C ASP A 212 5.39 -1.68 -32.30
N THR A 213 4.28 -2.39 -32.05
CA THR A 213 3.30 -1.95 -31.07
C THR A 213 3.87 -2.00 -29.66
N ALA A 214 4.56 -3.08 -29.33
CA ALA A 214 5.20 -3.26 -28.04
C ALA A 214 6.38 -2.30 -27.88
N LYS A 215 7.17 -2.05 -28.93
CA LYS A 215 8.24 -1.04 -28.94
C LYS A 215 7.68 0.35 -28.62
N ALA A 216 6.60 0.75 -29.24
CA ALA A 216 5.97 2.05 -29.00
C ALA A 216 5.52 2.21 -27.54
N LYS A 217 5.00 1.14 -26.91
CA LYS A 217 4.61 1.17 -25.51
C LYS A 217 5.78 1.40 -24.54
N ARG A 218 6.98 0.96 -24.91
CA ARG A 218 8.17 1.12 -24.06
C ARG A 218 9.02 2.32 -24.39
N GLU A 219 8.77 2.99 -25.48
CA GLU A 219 9.55 4.16 -25.87
C GLU A 219 9.65 5.17 -24.72
N GLY A 220 10.87 5.64 -24.44
CA GLY A 220 11.16 6.55 -23.33
C GLY A 220 11.14 5.93 -21.92
N ARG A 221 10.90 4.61 -21.79
CA ARG A 221 10.96 3.93 -20.50
C ARG A 221 12.26 3.11 -20.36
N PRO A 222 12.93 3.12 -19.17
CA PRO A 222 14.13 2.33 -18.96
C PRO A 222 13.82 0.82 -19.02
N LEU A 223 14.82 -0.01 -19.35
CA LEU A 223 14.70 -1.46 -19.31
C LEU A 223 14.45 -1.95 -17.90
N THR A 224 15.21 -1.43 -16.93
CA THR A 224 15.01 -1.72 -15.50
C THR A 224 14.14 -0.66 -14.85
N ASP A 225 13.11 -1.09 -14.14
CA ASP A 225 12.17 -0.18 -13.46
C ASP A 225 11.65 -0.82 -12.16
N LYS A 226 10.66 -0.20 -11.58
CA LYS A 226 9.90 -0.65 -10.43
C LYS A 226 8.51 -1.07 -10.83
N TRP A 227 7.98 -2.07 -10.16
CA TRP A 227 6.57 -2.41 -10.23
C TRP A 227 5.78 -1.54 -9.23
N THR A 228 4.79 -0.82 -9.72
CA THR A 228 4.02 0.12 -8.88
C THR A 228 2.97 -0.56 -8.01
N PHE A 229 2.68 -1.82 -8.29
CA PHE A 229 1.77 -2.67 -7.50
C PHE A 229 2.57 -3.65 -6.64
N SER A 230 1.91 -4.35 -5.72
CA SER A 230 2.54 -5.48 -5.02
C SER A 230 2.43 -6.76 -5.85
N THR A 231 3.42 -7.62 -5.75
CA THR A 231 3.50 -8.92 -6.43
C THR A 231 3.60 -10.05 -5.42
N ASN A 232 3.50 -11.29 -5.89
CA ASN A 232 3.72 -12.48 -5.05
C ASN A 232 5.19 -12.61 -4.57
N GLY A 233 6.10 -11.78 -5.08
CA GLY A 233 7.49 -11.73 -4.67
C GLY A 233 7.69 -11.56 -3.16
N VAL A 234 6.77 -10.90 -2.47
CA VAL A 234 6.79 -10.76 -0.99
C VAL A 234 6.76 -12.07 -0.21
N SER A 235 6.21 -13.11 -0.80
CA SER A 235 6.10 -14.44 -0.16
C SER A 235 7.33 -15.31 -0.39
N ILE A 236 8.30 -14.80 -1.14
CA ILE A 236 9.47 -15.53 -1.61
C ILE A 236 10.75 -14.96 -1.00
N GLN A 237 10.69 -13.77 -0.46
CA GLN A 237 11.78 -13.05 0.18
C GLN A 237 12.14 -13.62 1.56
#